data_9c3c0da1e188a29462c9cd906f2a893b
#
_entry.id   9c3c0da1e188a29462c9cd906f2a893b
#
_cell.length_a   1.000
_cell.length_b   1.000
_cell.length_c   1.000
_cell.angle_alpha   90.00
_cell.angle_beta   90.00
_cell.angle_gamma   90.00
#
_symmetry.space_group_name_H-M   'P 1'
#
loop_
_entity.id
_entity.type
_entity.pdbx_description
1 polymer ?
#
loop_
_entity_poly.entity_id
_entity_poly.type
_entity_poly.pdbx_seq_one_letter_code
_entity_poly.pdbx_strand_id
1 'polypeptide(L)'
;MINRRSFLKSTSGAAMASAAMAGLGKARDAETLPQYLVDCVTFRLHSGAQMGNALAWLEKRAMPLWEKHGFGPVGVFTVDVGEHLPAVLFLRVYSSLADRQLVWSRLSSDPAWKAAVADLEKEGPAFFREDSMLLLSTSFSPPIKPAAPGDPAHALYELRIYESPTWRQLEYLHERFAGGEIDVFHKSGIHPVLYADTLIGPNQPNMIYLIPFESPAQREKAWQAFRDHPDWIKLREDSIRRGGEIVRNIKNMILAPTSFSMLR
;
A
#
# COMPACT_ATOMS: atom_id res chain seq x y z
N MET A 1 4.68 9.64 -28.84
CA MET A 1 4.51 8.17 -28.69
C MET A 1 5.79 7.63 -28.09
N ILE A 2 5.81 7.41 -26.79
CA ILE A 2 6.98 6.87 -26.08
C ILE A 2 6.93 5.36 -26.24
N ASN A 3 7.99 4.81 -26.79
CA ASN A 3 8.09 3.40 -27.15
C ASN A 3 8.33 2.53 -25.90
N ARG A 4 7.37 1.69 -25.54
CA ARG A 4 7.41 0.76 -24.40
C ARG A 4 8.60 -0.23 -24.39
N ARG A 5 9.42 -0.26 -25.44
CA ARG A 5 10.57 -1.18 -25.56
C ARG A 5 11.88 -0.65 -24.95
N SER A 6 11.97 0.63 -24.56
CA SER A 6 13.19 1.20 -23.99
C SER A 6 13.30 1.04 -22.46
N PHE A 7 12.24 0.63 -21.77
CA PHE A 7 12.25 0.46 -20.31
C PHE A 7 12.97 -0.80 -19.81
N LEU A 8 13.22 -1.77 -20.70
CA LEU A 8 13.81 -3.06 -20.32
C LEU A 8 15.32 -3.21 -20.63
N LYS A 9 16.04 -2.14 -20.98
CA LYS A 9 17.45 -2.22 -21.43
C LYS A 9 18.42 -1.28 -20.72
N SER A 10 18.23 -0.95 -19.46
CA SER A 10 19.28 -0.21 -18.73
C SER A 10 19.71 -0.89 -17.43
N THR A 11 20.28 -2.06 -17.58
CA THR A 11 21.19 -2.64 -16.58
C THR A 11 22.51 -2.92 -17.25
N SER A 12 23.40 -1.95 -17.29
CA SER A 12 24.86 -2.04 -17.28
C SER A 12 25.49 -0.77 -17.87
N GLY A 13 26.28 -0.08 -17.09
CA GLY A 13 27.06 1.06 -17.54
C GLY A 13 27.46 2.00 -16.42
N ALA A 14 28.18 1.48 -15.42
CA ALA A 14 28.95 2.35 -14.53
C ALA A 14 30.26 2.70 -15.20
N ALA A 15 30.54 3.99 -15.46
CA ALA A 15 31.85 4.60 -15.25
C ALA A 15 31.88 6.06 -15.71
N MET A 16 32.40 6.90 -14.81
CA MET A 16 33.09 8.17 -15.01
C MET A 16 32.27 9.44 -15.32
N ALA A 17 32.09 10.23 -14.26
CA ALA A 17 32.49 11.63 -14.24
C ALA A 17 32.59 12.10 -12.78
N SER A 18 33.81 12.01 -12.24
CA SER A 18 34.19 12.68 -10.99
C SER A 18 34.70 14.06 -11.35
N ALA A 19 34.04 15.12 -10.86
CA ALA A 19 34.68 16.34 -10.36
C ALA A 19 33.62 17.42 -10.01
N ALA A 20 33.81 18.02 -8.83
CA ALA A 20 33.34 19.32 -8.40
C ALA A 20 31.86 19.47 -8.00
N MET A 21 31.55 19.12 -6.74
CA MET A 21 30.70 19.93 -5.86
C MET A 21 31.07 19.66 -4.40
N ALA A 22 32.06 20.37 -3.90
CA ALA A 22 32.25 20.52 -2.45
C ALA A 22 31.21 21.54 -1.96
N GLY A 23 30.34 21.13 -1.04
CA GLY A 23 29.48 22.06 -0.32
C GLY A 23 27.99 21.76 -0.32
N LEU A 24 27.56 20.52 -0.15
CA LEU A 24 26.23 20.21 0.32
C LEU A 24 26.33 19.13 1.39
N GLY A 25 25.71 19.41 2.55
CA GLY A 25 25.75 18.55 3.70
C GLY A 25 25.48 17.09 3.30
N LYS A 26 26.22 16.16 3.93
CA LYS A 26 26.05 14.72 3.72
C LYS A 26 24.58 14.35 3.81
N ALA A 27 23.93 14.18 2.65
CA ALA A 27 22.77 13.34 2.59
C ALA A 27 23.22 11.98 3.15
N ARG A 28 22.60 11.53 4.24
CA ARG A 28 22.71 10.14 4.65
C ARG A 28 22.36 9.33 3.42
N ASP A 29 23.24 8.42 2.98
CA ASP A 29 22.88 7.40 2.02
C ASP A 29 21.69 6.67 2.63
N ALA A 30 20.48 6.99 2.15
CA ALA A 30 19.27 6.31 2.58
C ALA A 30 19.43 4.87 2.09
N GLU A 31 19.52 3.95 3.03
CA GLU A 31 19.58 2.51 2.75
C GLU A 31 18.32 2.16 1.94
N THR A 32 18.52 1.84 0.65
CA THR A 32 17.40 1.46 -0.22
C THR A 32 16.93 0.07 0.20
N LEU A 33 15.70 0.00 0.71
CA LEU A 33 15.09 -1.27 1.11
C LEU A 33 14.72 -2.10 -0.13
N PRO A 34 14.80 -3.45 -0.05
CA PRO A 34 14.34 -4.32 -1.12
C PRO A 34 12.86 -4.07 -1.43
N GLN A 35 12.56 -3.80 -2.70
CA GLN A 35 11.19 -3.61 -3.13
C GLN A 35 10.41 -4.92 -3.17
N TYR A 36 9.12 -4.85 -2.88
CA TYR A 36 8.18 -5.96 -2.89
C TYR A 36 6.86 -5.53 -3.55
N LEU A 37 6.02 -6.49 -3.86
CA LEU A 37 4.73 -6.26 -4.51
C LEU A 37 3.58 -6.49 -3.54
N VAL A 38 2.50 -5.76 -3.75
CA VAL A 38 1.25 -5.93 -2.99
C VAL A 38 0.06 -5.96 -3.95
N ASP A 39 -0.70 -7.07 -3.95
CA ASP A 39 -2.06 -7.02 -4.47
C ASP A 39 -2.93 -6.26 -3.47
N CYS A 40 -3.59 -5.22 -3.91
CA CYS A 40 -4.62 -4.50 -3.16
C CYS A 40 -5.96 -4.75 -3.83
N VAL A 41 -6.81 -5.53 -3.17
CA VAL A 41 -8.07 -6.01 -3.74
C VAL A 41 -9.24 -5.54 -2.88
N THR A 42 -10.29 -5.05 -3.52
CA THR A 42 -11.51 -4.62 -2.85
C THR A 42 -12.72 -5.36 -3.41
N PHE A 43 -13.41 -6.10 -2.55
CA PHE A 43 -14.73 -6.61 -2.85
C PHE A 43 -15.78 -5.57 -2.54
N ARG A 44 -16.51 -5.11 -3.56
CA ARG A 44 -17.68 -4.24 -3.42
C ARG A 44 -18.92 -5.11 -3.22
N LEU A 45 -19.64 -4.88 -2.14
CA LEU A 45 -20.70 -5.75 -1.68
C LEU A 45 -22.05 -5.04 -1.71
N HIS A 46 -23.13 -5.81 -1.88
CA HIS A 46 -24.47 -5.31 -1.59
C HIS A 46 -24.74 -5.37 -0.08
N SER A 47 -25.66 -4.52 0.38
CA SER A 47 -26.16 -4.59 1.76
C SER A 47 -26.79 -5.95 2.05
N GLY A 48 -26.71 -6.38 3.31
CA GLY A 48 -27.24 -7.67 3.74
C GLY A 48 -26.18 -8.71 4.02
N ALA A 49 -26.42 -9.95 3.62
CA ALA A 49 -25.58 -11.09 4.01
C ALA A 49 -24.20 -11.16 3.35
N GLN A 50 -23.97 -10.43 2.24
CA GLN A 50 -22.73 -10.55 1.48
C GLN A 50 -21.47 -10.22 2.30
N MET A 51 -21.53 -9.21 3.19
CA MET A 51 -20.40 -8.87 4.07
C MET A 51 -20.01 -10.06 4.95
N GLY A 52 -20.99 -10.64 5.67
CA GLY A 52 -20.75 -11.78 6.54
C GLY A 52 -20.24 -13.00 5.77
N ASN A 53 -20.81 -13.28 4.60
CA ASN A 53 -20.42 -14.40 3.74
C ASN A 53 -19.00 -14.23 3.21
N ALA A 54 -18.65 -13.02 2.72
CA ALA A 54 -17.31 -12.71 2.23
C ALA A 54 -16.24 -12.84 3.34
N LEU A 55 -16.52 -12.28 4.53
CA LEU A 55 -15.61 -12.37 5.67
C LEU A 55 -15.43 -13.81 6.13
N ALA A 56 -16.53 -14.58 6.27
CA ALA A 56 -16.47 -15.98 6.66
C ALA A 56 -15.72 -16.84 5.63
N TRP A 57 -15.88 -16.55 4.34
CA TRP A 57 -15.14 -17.25 3.29
C TRP A 57 -13.65 -16.89 3.33
N LEU A 58 -13.32 -15.59 3.47
CA LEU A 58 -11.92 -15.14 3.60
C LEU A 58 -11.25 -15.84 4.78
N GLU A 59 -11.87 -15.81 5.96
CA GLU A 59 -11.33 -16.42 7.19
C GLU A 59 -11.16 -17.94 7.07
N LYS A 60 -12.24 -18.63 6.67
CA LYS A 60 -12.32 -20.11 6.82
C LYS A 60 -11.83 -20.86 5.58
N ARG A 61 -11.76 -20.22 4.42
CA ARG A 61 -11.40 -20.87 3.15
C ARG A 61 -10.15 -20.25 2.53
N ALA A 62 -10.16 -18.95 2.27
CA ALA A 62 -9.09 -18.31 1.51
C ALA A 62 -7.78 -18.21 2.30
N MET A 63 -7.81 -17.69 3.54
CA MET A 63 -6.61 -17.48 4.36
C MET A 63 -5.80 -18.76 4.58
N PRO A 64 -6.40 -19.90 4.99
CA PRO A 64 -5.63 -21.15 5.17
C PRO A 64 -5.01 -21.68 3.87
N LEU A 65 -5.68 -21.46 2.72
CA LEU A 65 -5.15 -21.88 1.43
C LEU A 65 -4.06 -20.95 0.94
N TRP A 66 -4.16 -19.64 1.16
CA TRP A 66 -3.09 -18.71 0.86
C TRP A 66 -1.83 -19.02 1.68
N GLU A 67 -1.97 -19.25 2.98
CA GLU A 67 -0.85 -19.66 3.85
C GLU A 67 -0.22 -20.97 3.36
N LYS A 68 -1.02 -21.99 3.09
CA LYS A 68 -0.58 -23.30 2.56
C LYS A 68 0.28 -23.16 1.30
N HIS A 69 -0.09 -22.23 0.41
CA HIS A 69 0.59 -22.05 -0.86
C HIS A 69 1.71 -21.01 -0.85
N GLY A 70 2.02 -20.44 0.34
CA GLY A 70 3.16 -19.56 0.54
C GLY A 70 2.92 -18.11 0.13
N PHE A 71 1.66 -17.65 0.18
CA PHE A 71 1.40 -16.22 0.11
C PHE A 71 2.03 -15.52 1.31
N GLY A 72 2.61 -14.34 1.07
CA GLY A 72 3.19 -13.53 2.15
C GLY A 72 2.13 -12.97 3.10
N PRO A 73 2.48 -12.00 3.95
CA PRO A 73 1.51 -11.42 4.87
C PRO A 73 0.24 -10.95 4.17
N VAL A 74 -0.92 -11.26 4.80
CA VAL A 74 -2.23 -10.88 4.29
C VAL A 74 -2.93 -9.97 5.30
N GLY A 75 -3.23 -8.73 4.90
CA GLY A 75 -4.10 -7.84 5.66
C GLY A 75 -5.54 -7.94 5.15
N VAL A 76 -6.52 -8.08 6.03
CA VAL A 76 -7.94 -8.10 5.68
C VAL A 76 -8.69 -7.08 6.53
N PHE A 77 -9.45 -6.21 5.87
CA PHE A 77 -10.11 -5.06 6.49
C PHE A 77 -11.54 -4.90 5.99
N THR A 78 -12.44 -4.49 6.85
CA THR A 78 -13.67 -3.85 6.42
C THR A 78 -13.41 -2.37 6.12
N VAL A 79 -14.14 -1.82 5.18
CA VAL A 79 -14.04 -0.39 4.85
C VAL A 79 -15.12 0.36 5.61
N ASP A 80 -14.73 1.19 6.58
CA ASP A 80 -15.66 1.97 7.41
C ASP A 80 -16.01 3.31 6.76
N VAL A 81 -15.00 3.95 6.11
CA VAL A 81 -15.18 5.18 5.34
C VAL A 81 -14.48 5.03 4.00
N GLY A 82 -15.20 5.24 2.92
CA GLY A 82 -14.67 5.11 1.57
C GLY A 82 -15.76 5.15 0.49
N GLU A 83 -15.38 4.86 -0.74
CA GLU A 83 -16.30 4.78 -1.87
C GLU A 83 -16.99 3.41 -1.92
N HIS A 84 -18.31 3.40 -2.26
CA HIS A 84 -19.07 2.17 -2.51
C HIS A 84 -19.09 1.17 -1.34
N LEU A 85 -19.69 1.57 -0.23
CA LEU A 85 -19.89 0.71 0.93
C LEU A 85 -21.18 -0.14 0.80
N PRO A 86 -21.22 -1.34 1.40
CA PRO A 86 -20.18 -1.99 2.16
C PRO A 86 -19.06 -2.60 1.28
N ALA A 87 -17.84 -2.69 1.83
CA ALA A 87 -16.70 -3.27 1.11
C ALA A 87 -15.72 -3.96 2.06
N VAL A 88 -15.01 -4.96 1.52
CA VAL A 88 -13.86 -5.61 2.16
C VAL A 88 -12.62 -5.35 1.32
N LEU A 89 -11.57 -4.83 1.94
CA LEU A 89 -10.28 -4.63 1.31
C LEU A 89 -9.27 -5.63 1.88
N PHE A 90 -8.47 -6.24 1.03
CA PHE A 90 -7.38 -7.09 1.48
C PHE A 90 -6.10 -6.88 0.68
N LEU A 91 -4.99 -7.03 1.37
CA LEU A 91 -3.63 -6.89 0.85
C LEU A 91 -2.94 -8.25 0.88
N ARG A 92 -2.21 -8.60 -0.18
CA ARG A 92 -1.37 -9.80 -0.25
C ARG A 92 0.01 -9.40 -0.73
N VAL A 93 1.04 -9.77 0.03
CA VAL A 93 2.42 -9.36 -0.22
C VAL A 93 3.18 -10.45 -0.97
N TYR A 94 4.04 -10.05 -1.91
CA TYR A 94 4.92 -10.95 -2.69
C TYR A 94 6.31 -10.35 -2.82
N SER A 95 7.32 -11.20 -2.82
CA SER A 95 8.71 -10.75 -3.00
C SER A 95 9.01 -10.29 -4.44
N SER A 96 8.27 -10.78 -5.43
CA SER A 96 8.47 -10.45 -6.86
C SER A 96 7.26 -10.85 -7.72
N LEU A 97 7.23 -10.41 -8.99
CA LEU A 97 6.25 -10.89 -9.98
C LEU A 97 6.34 -12.41 -10.21
N ALA A 98 7.55 -12.96 -10.21
CA ALA A 98 7.77 -14.39 -10.35
C ALA A 98 7.21 -15.17 -9.16
N ASP A 99 7.43 -14.67 -7.95
CA ASP A 99 6.88 -15.23 -6.73
C ASP A 99 5.34 -15.19 -6.77
N ARG A 100 4.75 -14.02 -7.08
CA ARG A 100 3.30 -13.88 -7.25
C ARG A 100 2.75 -14.92 -8.24
N GLN A 101 3.36 -15.05 -9.41
CA GLN A 101 2.94 -16.03 -10.43
C GLN A 101 3.03 -17.46 -9.90
N LEU A 102 4.11 -17.80 -9.17
CA LEU A 102 4.33 -19.12 -8.63
C LEU A 102 3.26 -19.53 -7.62
N VAL A 103 2.99 -18.67 -6.61
CA VAL A 103 2.00 -18.98 -5.55
C VAL A 103 0.59 -19.06 -6.13
N TRP A 104 0.24 -18.20 -7.09
CA TRP A 104 -1.05 -18.27 -7.79
C TRP A 104 -1.19 -19.52 -8.66
N SER A 105 -0.14 -19.97 -9.34
CA SER A 105 -0.14 -21.21 -10.11
C SER A 105 -0.37 -22.44 -9.22
N ARG A 106 0.29 -22.49 -8.06
CA ARG A 106 0.10 -23.55 -7.05
C ARG A 106 -1.33 -23.53 -6.51
N LEU A 107 -1.83 -22.38 -6.11
CA LEU A 107 -3.18 -22.22 -5.58
C LEU A 107 -4.26 -22.62 -6.59
N SER A 108 -4.19 -22.14 -7.83
CA SER A 108 -5.18 -22.41 -8.87
C SER A 108 -5.24 -23.89 -9.29
N SER A 109 -4.17 -24.63 -9.06
CA SER A 109 -4.08 -26.06 -9.32
C SER A 109 -4.66 -26.90 -8.16
N ASP A 110 -4.84 -26.33 -6.97
CA ASP A 110 -5.35 -27.05 -5.80
C ASP A 110 -6.86 -27.29 -5.93
N PRO A 111 -7.34 -28.57 -5.87
CA PRO A 111 -8.78 -28.87 -5.87
C PRO A 111 -9.53 -28.20 -4.71
N ALA A 112 -8.87 -27.99 -3.55
CA ALA A 112 -9.48 -27.33 -2.40
C ALA A 112 -9.77 -25.86 -2.69
N TRP A 113 -8.92 -25.18 -3.46
CA TRP A 113 -9.19 -23.82 -3.92
C TRP A 113 -10.38 -23.75 -4.85
N LYS A 114 -10.47 -24.67 -5.82
CA LYS A 114 -11.61 -24.75 -6.74
C LYS A 114 -12.92 -24.99 -5.99
N ALA A 115 -12.90 -25.85 -4.97
CA ALA A 115 -14.05 -26.08 -4.10
C ALA A 115 -14.40 -24.84 -3.28
N ALA A 116 -13.39 -24.11 -2.76
CA ALA A 116 -13.61 -22.89 -1.99
C ALA A 116 -14.23 -21.77 -2.85
N VAL A 117 -13.81 -21.62 -4.10
CA VAL A 117 -14.41 -20.64 -5.05
C VAL A 117 -15.84 -21.04 -5.37
N ALA A 118 -16.11 -22.31 -5.65
CA ALA A 118 -17.48 -22.81 -5.90
C ALA A 118 -18.40 -22.60 -4.70
N ASP A 119 -17.87 -22.75 -3.48
CA ASP A 119 -18.61 -22.53 -2.22
C ASP A 119 -18.95 -21.03 -2.03
N LEU A 120 -18.05 -20.12 -2.44
CA LEU A 120 -18.27 -18.68 -2.41
C LEU A 120 -19.44 -18.24 -3.30
N GLU A 121 -19.60 -18.88 -4.45
CA GLU A 121 -20.58 -18.53 -5.48
C GLU A 121 -21.88 -19.36 -5.38
N LYS A 122 -21.96 -20.29 -4.41
CA LYS A 122 -23.06 -21.25 -4.30
C LYS A 122 -24.44 -20.63 -4.17
N GLU A 123 -24.55 -19.51 -3.47
CA GLU A 123 -25.83 -18.81 -3.20
C GLU A 123 -26.01 -17.58 -4.09
N GLY A 124 -25.24 -17.46 -5.16
CA GLY A 124 -25.23 -16.33 -6.09
C GLY A 124 -23.96 -15.50 -6.02
N PRO A 125 -23.94 -14.29 -6.60
CA PRO A 125 -22.76 -13.46 -6.64
C PRO A 125 -22.26 -13.12 -5.24
N ALA A 126 -21.01 -13.45 -4.94
CA ALA A 126 -20.38 -13.16 -3.64
C ALA A 126 -20.14 -11.66 -3.43
N PHE A 127 -19.95 -10.94 -4.52
CA PHE A 127 -19.77 -9.48 -4.58
C PHE A 127 -20.31 -8.98 -5.90
N PHE A 128 -20.66 -7.69 -5.99
CA PHE A 128 -21.09 -7.14 -7.28
C PHE A 128 -19.93 -6.68 -8.15
N ARG A 129 -18.76 -6.39 -7.55
CA ARG A 129 -17.54 -6.01 -8.27
C ARG A 129 -16.31 -6.30 -7.44
N GLU A 130 -15.25 -6.75 -8.10
CA GLU A 130 -13.89 -6.79 -7.57
C GLU A 130 -13.08 -5.69 -8.24
N ASP A 131 -12.47 -4.83 -7.44
CA ASP A 131 -11.46 -3.87 -7.89
C ASP A 131 -10.09 -4.37 -7.42
N SER A 132 -9.10 -4.44 -8.31
CA SER A 132 -7.75 -4.85 -7.95
C SER A 132 -6.69 -3.91 -8.48
N MET A 133 -5.63 -3.72 -7.69
CA MET A 133 -4.43 -2.99 -8.05
C MET A 133 -3.22 -3.82 -7.69
N LEU A 134 -2.17 -3.77 -8.52
CA LEU A 134 -0.85 -4.27 -8.19
C LEU A 134 0.04 -3.08 -7.84
N LEU A 135 0.56 -3.08 -6.64
CA LEU A 135 1.42 -2.03 -6.10
C LEU A 135 2.87 -2.51 -6.07
N LEU A 136 3.81 -1.59 -6.31
CA LEU A 136 5.25 -1.79 -6.09
C LEU A 136 5.67 -0.90 -4.93
N SER A 137 6.24 -1.48 -3.86
CA SER A 137 6.73 -0.70 -2.73
C SER A 137 7.82 0.27 -3.17
N THR A 138 7.86 1.45 -2.56
CA THR A 138 8.95 2.41 -2.76
C THR A 138 10.23 1.91 -2.09
N SER A 139 11.39 2.49 -2.46
CA SER A 139 12.68 2.17 -1.85
C SER A 139 12.81 2.53 -0.36
N PHE A 140 11.90 3.36 0.15
CA PHE A 140 11.81 3.77 1.55
C PHE A 140 10.65 3.10 2.31
N SER A 141 9.91 2.19 1.67
CA SER A 141 8.83 1.45 2.33
C SER A 141 9.39 0.42 3.30
N PRO A 142 8.93 0.39 4.56
CA PRO A 142 9.29 -0.71 5.45
C PRO A 142 8.69 -2.02 4.93
N PRO A 143 9.30 -3.18 5.24
CA PRO A 143 8.71 -4.47 4.93
C PRO A 143 7.42 -4.68 5.74
N ILE A 144 6.35 -5.11 5.07
CA ILE A 144 5.12 -5.49 5.77
C ILE A 144 5.37 -6.76 6.59
N LYS A 145 5.08 -6.71 7.89
CA LYS A 145 5.23 -7.83 8.83
C LYS A 145 3.87 -8.21 9.41
N PRO A 146 3.61 -9.51 9.62
CA PRO A 146 2.47 -9.92 10.44
C PRO A 146 2.61 -9.35 11.86
N ALA A 147 1.48 -9.03 12.49
CA ALA A 147 1.46 -8.67 13.91
C ALA A 147 1.97 -9.85 14.76
N ALA A 148 2.90 -9.58 15.65
CA ALA A 148 3.42 -10.54 16.59
C ALA A 148 2.52 -10.66 17.85
N PRO A 149 2.59 -11.78 18.60
CA PRO A 149 1.94 -11.87 19.89
C PRO A 149 2.45 -10.76 20.83
N GLY A 150 1.53 -9.95 21.35
CA GLY A 150 1.85 -8.82 22.22
C GLY A 150 2.02 -7.47 21.54
N ASP A 151 1.98 -7.43 20.21
CA ASP A 151 1.93 -6.16 19.49
C ASP A 151 0.62 -5.42 19.85
N PRO A 152 0.65 -4.08 19.95
CA PRO A 152 -0.56 -3.30 20.19
C PRO A 152 -1.55 -3.51 19.05
N ALA A 153 -2.81 -3.75 19.41
CA ALA A 153 -3.87 -3.81 18.42
C ALA A 153 -4.17 -2.41 17.89
N HIS A 154 -4.29 -2.27 16.57
CA HIS A 154 -4.71 -1.04 15.95
C HIS A 154 -6.23 -1.05 15.74
N ALA A 155 -6.91 0.00 16.19
CA ALA A 155 -8.36 0.11 16.00
C ALA A 155 -8.73 0.39 14.54
N LEU A 156 -7.85 1.07 13.81
CA LEU A 156 -8.09 1.43 12.41
C LEU A 156 -6.79 1.57 11.62
N TYR A 157 -6.94 1.47 10.31
CA TYR A 157 -5.92 1.83 9.32
C TYR A 157 -6.45 2.93 8.41
N GLU A 158 -5.60 3.88 8.05
CA GLU A 158 -5.91 4.86 7.02
C GLU A 158 -5.11 4.54 5.75
N LEU A 159 -5.80 4.23 4.66
CA LEU A 159 -5.20 4.09 3.34
C LEU A 159 -5.32 5.42 2.60
N ARG A 160 -4.19 5.97 2.19
CA ARG A 160 -4.14 7.24 1.46
C ARG A 160 -3.56 7.02 0.07
N ILE A 161 -4.16 7.69 -0.92
CA ILE A 161 -3.72 7.69 -2.31
C ILE A 161 -3.44 9.13 -2.71
N TYR A 162 -2.20 9.42 -3.05
CA TYR A 162 -1.75 10.73 -3.53
C TYR A 162 -1.56 10.67 -5.05
N GLU A 163 -2.48 11.26 -5.79
CA GLU A 163 -2.43 11.32 -7.25
C GLU A 163 -1.58 12.51 -7.67
N SER A 164 -0.52 12.25 -8.42
CA SER A 164 0.36 13.29 -8.97
C SER A 164 -0.06 13.68 -10.39
N PRO A 165 0.13 14.95 -10.80
CA PRO A 165 -0.21 15.39 -12.16
C PRO A 165 0.58 14.67 -13.26
N THR A 166 1.85 14.36 -13.01
CA THR A 166 2.75 13.65 -13.93
C THR A 166 3.72 12.76 -13.16
N TRP A 167 4.43 11.87 -13.87
CA TRP A 167 5.48 11.03 -13.29
C TRP A 167 6.60 11.85 -12.63
N ARG A 168 6.94 13.00 -13.19
CA ARG A 168 7.94 13.90 -12.60
C ARG A 168 7.49 14.47 -11.26
N GLN A 169 6.20 14.82 -11.11
CA GLN A 169 5.69 15.27 -9.82
C GLN A 169 5.64 14.12 -8.80
N LEU A 170 5.40 12.89 -9.25
CA LEU A 170 5.53 11.72 -8.39
C LEU A 170 6.97 11.53 -7.87
N GLU A 171 7.98 11.74 -8.72
CA GLU A 171 9.38 11.74 -8.29
C GLU A 171 9.66 12.81 -7.22
N TYR A 172 9.16 14.04 -7.40
CA TYR A 172 9.26 15.09 -6.37
C TYR A 172 8.51 14.73 -5.08
N LEU A 173 7.41 14.00 -5.18
CA LEU A 173 6.70 13.49 -4.01
C LEU A 173 7.57 12.47 -3.25
N HIS A 174 8.19 11.53 -3.95
CA HIS A 174 9.14 10.56 -3.34
C HIS A 174 10.33 11.28 -2.68
N GLU A 175 10.94 12.25 -3.37
CA GLU A 175 12.03 13.06 -2.82
C GLU A 175 11.60 13.77 -1.52
N ARG A 176 10.37 14.30 -1.45
CA ARG A 176 9.87 14.94 -0.24
C ARG A 176 9.69 13.95 0.89
N PHE A 177 9.10 12.77 0.62
CA PHE A 177 8.93 11.72 1.63
C PHE A 177 10.28 11.23 2.17
N ALA A 178 11.18 10.80 1.30
CA ALA A 178 12.51 10.32 1.66
C ALA A 178 13.40 11.43 2.26
N GLY A 179 13.19 12.68 1.86
CA GLY A 179 13.97 13.84 2.26
C GLY A 179 13.56 14.49 3.58
N GLY A 180 12.60 13.90 4.33
CA GLY A 180 12.25 14.38 5.66
C GLY A 180 10.79 14.27 6.07
N GLU A 181 9.83 14.09 5.14
CA GLU A 181 8.41 13.98 5.52
C GLU A 181 8.16 12.75 6.39
N ILE A 182 8.84 11.63 6.13
CA ILE A 182 8.76 10.42 6.95
C ILE A 182 9.25 10.68 8.38
N ASP A 183 10.34 11.44 8.55
CA ASP A 183 10.85 11.81 9.88
C ASP A 183 9.84 12.68 10.64
N VAL A 184 9.17 13.60 9.93
CA VAL A 184 8.12 14.44 10.54
C VAL A 184 6.89 13.58 10.88
N PHE A 185 6.51 12.62 10.03
CA PHE A 185 5.46 11.66 10.35
C PHE A 185 5.75 10.95 11.67
N HIS A 186 6.93 10.37 11.81
CA HIS A 186 7.31 9.63 13.02
C HIS A 186 7.29 10.52 14.26
N LYS A 187 7.83 11.74 14.18
CA LYS A 187 7.79 12.73 15.28
C LYS A 187 6.35 13.12 15.66
N SER A 188 5.42 13.04 14.72
CA SER A 188 4.01 13.37 14.91
C SER A 188 3.15 12.19 15.36
N GLY A 189 3.73 10.98 15.50
CA GLY A 189 3.00 9.76 15.87
C GLY A 189 2.29 9.09 14.67
N ILE A 190 2.75 9.33 13.44
CA ILE A 190 2.28 8.71 12.21
C ILE A 190 3.34 7.71 11.75
N HIS A 191 3.02 6.41 11.72
CA HIS A 191 3.97 5.34 11.41
C HIS A 191 3.44 4.43 10.28
N PRO A 192 3.51 4.86 9.00
CA PRO A 192 3.03 4.04 7.90
C PRO A 192 3.78 2.72 7.79
N VAL A 193 3.03 1.66 7.50
CA VAL A 193 3.57 0.30 7.32
C VAL A 193 3.76 -0.09 5.85
N LEU A 194 3.33 0.77 4.93
CA LEU A 194 3.48 0.61 3.49
C LEU A 194 3.59 1.98 2.84
N TYR A 195 4.51 2.12 1.91
CA TYR A 195 4.55 3.15 0.87
C TYR A 195 4.76 2.44 -0.48
N ALA A 196 3.87 2.66 -1.43
CA ALA A 196 3.93 1.98 -2.72
C ALA A 196 3.36 2.85 -3.85
N ASP A 197 3.83 2.62 -5.07
CA ASP A 197 3.24 3.18 -6.28
C ASP A 197 2.30 2.16 -6.92
N THR A 198 1.25 2.63 -7.58
CA THR A 198 0.44 1.75 -8.42
C THR A 198 1.24 1.33 -9.66
N LEU A 199 1.62 0.05 -9.72
CA LEU A 199 2.28 -0.53 -10.89
C LEU A 199 1.26 -0.85 -12.00
N ILE A 200 0.13 -1.47 -11.61
CA ILE A 200 -0.99 -1.77 -12.49
C ILE A 200 -2.28 -1.39 -11.74
N GLY A 201 -3.03 -0.46 -12.28
CA GLY A 201 -4.27 -0.01 -11.65
C GLY A 201 -4.70 1.37 -12.13
N PRO A 202 -5.77 1.93 -11.56
CA PRO A 202 -6.30 3.23 -11.93
C PRO A 202 -5.51 4.40 -11.33
N ASN A 203 -5.81 5.61 -11.83
CA ASN A 203 -5.40 6.90 -11.25
C ASN A 203 -3.88 7.13 -11.17
N GLN A 204 -3.11 6.54 -12.09
CA GLN A 204 -1.66 6.74 -12.18
C GLN A 204 -1.33 8.10 -12.83
N PRO A 205 -0.18 8.72 -12.45
CA PRO A 205 0.76 8.27 -11.43
C PRO A 205 0.28 8.61 -10.01
N ASN A 206 0.51 7.72 -9.08
CA ASN A 206 0.12 7.93 -7.69
C ASN A 206 1.03 7.16 -6.72
N MET A 207 1.09 7.61 -5.48
CA MET A 207 1.67 6.88 -4.36
C MET A 207 0.57 6.55 -3.34
N ILE A 208 0.62 5.33 -2.82
CA ILE A 208 -0.31 4.80 -1.81
C ILE A 208 0.47 4.53 -0.54
N TYR A 209 -0.09 4.87 0.61
CA TYR A 209 0.49 4.49 1.89
C TYR A 209 -0.57 4.12 2.92
N LEU A 210 -0.21 3.19 3.82
CA LEU A 210 -1.10 2.60 4.82
C LEU A 210 -0.60 2.92 6.22
N ILE A 211 -1.45 3.50 7.05
CA ILE A 211 -1.10 3.99 8.38
C ILE A 211 -1.99 3.33 9.43
N PRO A 212 -1.43 2.56 10.37
CA PRO A 212 -2.15 2.09 11.55
C PRO A 212 -2.32 3.20 12.59
N PHE A 213 -3.43 3.16 13.32
CA PHE A 213 -3.71 4.02 14.46
C PHE A 213 -4.39 3.23 15.59
N GLU A 214 -4.03 3.50 16.83
CA GLU A 214 -4.61 2.87 18.01
C GLU A 214 -6.06 3.29 18.25
N SER A 215 -6.43 4.50 17.83
CA SER A 215 -7.79 5.05 17.97
C SER A 215 -8.02 6.22 17.02
N PRO A 216 -9.30 6.56 16.74
CA PRO A 216 -9.65 7.78 15.99
C PRO A 216 -9.09 9.06 16.65
N ALA A 217 -9.08 9.12 17.97
CA ALA A 217 -8.56 10.28 18.71
C ALA A 217 -7.03 10.43 18.55
N GLN A 218 -6.29 9.32 18.60
CA GLN A 218 -4.84 9.32 18.36
C GLN A 218 -4.53 9.72 16.91
N ARG A 219 -5.30 9.22 15.93
CA ARG A 219 -5.20 9.63 14.53
C ARG A 219 -5.36 11.16 14.37
N GLU A 220 -6.42 11.74 14.94
CA GLU A 220 -6.67 13.19 14.83
C GLU A 220 -5.55 14.02 15.44
N LYS A 221 -5.09 13.63 16.63
CA LYS A 221 -3.96 14.27 17.32
C LYS A 221 -2.68 14.20 16.50
N ALA A 222 -2.38 13.05 15.92
CA ALA A 222 -1.18 12.84 15.11
C ALA A 222 -1.20 13.68 13.82
N TRP A 223 -2.33 13.71 13.11
CA TRP A 223 -2.48 14.57 11.94
C TRP A 223 -2.43 16.07 12.28
N GLN A 224 -2.96 16.50 13.44
CA GLN A 224 -2.83 17.88 13.87
C GLN A 224 -1.36 18.24 14.13
N ALA A 225 -0.64 17.39 14.90
CA ALA A 225 0.78 17.57 15.17
C ALA A 225 1.62 17.65 13.88
N PHE A 226 1.30 16.83 12.90
CA PHE A 226 1.96 16.86 11.59
C PHE A 226 1.70 18.18 10.84
N ARG A 227 0.44 18.60 10.75
CA ARG A 227 0.06 19.85 10.04
C ARG A 227 0.75 21.07 10.60
N ASP A 228 0.93 21.12 11.93
CA ASP A 228 1.51 22.25 12.64
C ASP A 228 3.04 22.17 12.75
N HIS A 229 3.65 21.06 12.31
CA HIS A 229 5.09 20.85 12.45
C HIS A 229 5.89 21.80 11.55
N PRO A 230 6.84 22.61 12.08
CA PRO A 230 7.57 23.60 11.29
C PRO A 230 8.39 22.99 10.16
N ASP A 231 8.98 21.83 10.36
CA ASP A 231 9.73 21.13 9.32
C ASP A 231 8.80 20.69 8.16
N TRP A 232 7.55 20.28 8.47
CA TRP A 232 6.56 19.98 7.44
C TRP A 232 6.21 21.19 6.59
N ILE A 233 5.94 22.33 7.23
CA ILE A 233 5.59 23.57 6.53
C ILE A 233 6.70 23.91 5.53
N LYS A 234 7.97 23.89 5.97
CA LYS A 234 9.13 24.15 5.13
C LYS A 234 9.29 23.14 3.99
N LEU A 235 9.21 21.82 4.28
CA LEU A 235 9.32 20.77 3.27
C LEU A 235 8.25 20.91 2.19
N ARG A 236 7.02 21.21 2.59
CA ARG A 236 5.90 21.43 1.68
C ARG A 236 6.16 22.64 0.78
N GLU A 237 6.55 23.79 1.34
CA GLU A 237 6.87 25.00 0.56
C GLU A 237 8.02 24.77 -0.42
N ASP A 238 9.09 24.10 0.02
CA ASP A 238 10.24 23.78 -0.82
C ASP A 238 9.84 22.85 -1.98
N SER A 239 9.01 21.83 -1.73
CA SER A 239 8.53 20.90 -2.75
C SER A 239 7.64 21.60 -3.79
N ILE A 240 6.76 22.51 -3.36
CA ILE A 240 5.90 23.30 -4.26
C ILE A 240 6.76 24.25 -5.12
N ARG A 241 7.76 24.88 -4.52
CA ARG A 241 8.67 25.79 -5.26
C ARG A 241 9.44 25.05 -6.36
N ARG A 242 9.85 23.81 -6.09
CA ARG A 242 10.62 22.97 -7.03
C ARG A 242 9.76 22.31 -8.10
N GLY A 243 8.64 21.73 -7.71
CA GLY A 243 7.83 20.84 -8.54
C GLY A 243 6.43 21.37 -8.90
N GLY A 244 6.02 22.52 -8.35
CA GLY A 244 4.65 23.01 -8.47
C GLY A 244 3.69 22.13 -7.67
N GLU A 245 2.51 21.86 -8.22
CA GLU A 245 1.52 20.95 -7.63
C GLU A 245 1.99 19.50 -7.79
N ILE A 246 2.62 18.92 -6.76
CA ILE A 246 3.10 17.53 -6.79
C ILE A 246 2.03 16.52 -6.37
N VAL A 247 0.95 16.97 -5.72
CA VAL A 247 -0.23 16.16 -5.37
C VAL A 247 -1.46 16.93 -5.83
N ARG A 248 -2.16 16.39 -6.82
CA ARG A 248 -3.39 16.99 -7.39
C ARG A 248 -4.63 16.58 -6.62
N ASN A 249 -4.69 15.33 -6.18
CA ASN A 249 -5.82 14.77 -5.49
C ASN A 249 -5.37 13.83 -4.37
N ILE A 250 -6.13 13.82 -3.28
CA ILE A 250 -5.92 12.92 -2.15
C ILE A 250 -7.20 12.14 -1.94
N LYS A 251 -7.13 10.82 -2.05
CA LYS A 251 -8.17 9.92 -1.59
C LYS A 251 -7.73 9.26 -0.31
N ASN A 252 -8.65 9.03 0.60
CA ASN A 252 -8.40 8.25 1.79
C ASN A 252 -9.58 7.31 2.10
N MET A 253 -9.25 6.21 2.74
CA MET A 253 -10.22 5.26 3.29
C MET A 253 -9.85 4.97 4.73
N ILE A 254 -10.86 4.78 5.58
CA ILE A 254 -10.69 4.27 6.94
C ILE A 254 -11.10 2.81 6.91
N LEU A 255 -10.20 1.98 7.42
CA LEU A 255 -10.28 0.53 7.38
C LEU A 255 -10.25 -0.02 8.80
N ALA A 256 -11.12 -0.96 9.15
CA ALA A 256 -11.06 -1.70 10.40
C ALA A 256 -10.43 -3.10 10.14
N PRO A 257 -9.35 -3.47 10.83
CA PRO A 257 -8.76 -4.79 10.67
C PRO A 257 -9.71 -5.88 11.20
N THR A 258 -9.84 -6.98 10.46
CA THR A 258 -10.58 -8.14 10.94
C THR A 258 -9.79 -8.90 12.02
N SER A 259 -10.46 -9.70 12.83
CA SER A 259 -9.82 -10.52 13.89
C SER A 259 -8.80 -11.53 13.34
N PHE A 260 -8.96 -11.94 12.08
CA PHE A 260 -8.09 -12.89 11.40
C PHE A 260 -7.09 -12.22 10.45
N SER A 261 -7.07 -10.87 10.36
CA SER A 261 -6.06 -10.14 9.62
C SER A 261 -4.67 -10.37 10.21
N MET A 262 -3.66 -10.58 9.37
CA MET A 262 -2.27 -10.62 9.83
C MET A 262 -1.72 -9.22 10.17
N LEU A 263 -2.37 -8.15 9.67
CA LEU A 263 -2.13 -6.76 10.06
C LEU A 263 -3.28 -6.32 10.97
N ARG A 264 -2.99 -6.11 12.24
CA ARG A 264 -4.02 -5.77 13.25
C ARG A 264 -3.43 -5.02 14.47
#